data_69c32aa37f17bbfa27cfd396d0f33530
#
_entry.id   69c32aa37f17bbfa27cfd396d0f33530
#
_cell.length_a   1.000
_cell.length_b   1.000
_cell.length_c   1.000
_cell.angle_alpha   90.00
_cell.angle_beta   90.00
_cell.angle_gamma   90.00
#
_symmetry.space_group_name_H-M   'P 1'
#
loop_
_entity.id
_entity.type
_entity.pdbx_description
1 polymer ?
#
loop_
_entity_poly.entity_id
_entity_poly.type
_entity_poly.pdbx_seq_one_letter_code
_entity_poly.pdbx_strand_id
1 'polypeptide(L)'
;MPGMNERFVSNGLSLACHIARPSGDVDPGPAVILCHGFPIASLDAQRAAGTFPELIDRISREVGCAAMTFNFRGCGESEGDFSLQGWVDDLRNAISHVLAETSPTGVILLGTNTGGSIAICVAADDPRVSAAGLLSPRADFDDWADHPRRFLDHARDIGAIHRRDFPPSVEEWTREFRRFRPVASARRFAPRPLLVMHGEEDDSVPVSDARQLVNAHGNAELSLFEGAGHRLRHDPRAVAVLLGWLDRIRSVQTHPSAELV
;
A
#
# COMPACT_ATOMS: atom_id res chain seq x y z
N MET A 1 1.09 -4.71 -22.42
CA MET A 1 0.90 -4.16 -21.07
C MET A 1 2.25 -4.14 -20.40
N PRO A 2 2.67 -3.04 -19.73
CA PRO A 2 3.88 -3.07 -18.93
C PRO A 2 3.71 -4.14 -17.84
N GLY A 3 4.65 -5.07 -17.77
CA GLY A 3 4.70 -6.15 -16.77
C GLY A 3 5.59 -5.77 -15.62
N MET A 4 5.67 -6.65 -14.60
CA MET A 4 6.66 -6.55 -13.54
C MET A 4 8.02 -7.00 -14.09
N ASN A 5 8.84 -6.06 -14.58
CA ASN A 5 10.05 -6.35 -15.33
C ASN A 5 11.33 -6.36 -14.46
N GLU A 6 11.21 -5.95 -13.21
CA GLU A 6 12.32 -5.85 -12.25
C GLU A 6 12.02 -6.74 -11.03
N ARG A 7 13.04 -7.02 -10.26
CA ARG A 7 12.92 -7.83 -9.04
C ARG A 7 13.81 -7.26 -7.94
N PHE A 8 13.39 -7.44 -6.70
CA PHE A 8 14.19 -7.14 -5.52
C PHE A 8 14.14 -8.30 -4.52
N VAL A 9 15.06 -8.31 -3.57
CA VAL A 9 15.14 -9.36 -2.56
C VAL A 9 14.51 -8.88 -1.25
N SER A 10 13.60 -9.69 -0.71
CA SER A 10 12.99 -9.49 0.60
C SER A 10 13.16 -10.75 1.44
N ASN A 11 14.03 -10.68 2.47
CA ASN A 11 14.31 -11.81 3.38
C ASN A 11 14.62 -13.13 2.63
N GLY A 12 15.44 -13.05 1.57
CA GLY A 12 15.83 -14.19 0.75
C GLY A 12 14.82 -14.60 -0.33
N LEU A 13 13.66 -13.98 -0.41
CA LEU A 13 12.66 -14.18 -1.45
C LEU A 13 12.85 -13.17 -2.59
N SER A 14 12.69 -13.61 -3.82
CA SER A 14 12.70 -12.76 -5.01
C SER A 14 11.28 -12.25 -5.29
N LEU A 15 11.08 -10.93 -5.18
CA LEU A 15 9.79 -10.28 -5.40
C LEU A 15 9.78 -9.50 -6.71
N ALA A 16 8.72 -9.63 -7.47
CA ALA A 16 8.52 -8.94 -8.74
C ALA A 16 8.07 -7.49 -8.50
N CYS A 17 8.67 -6.54 -9.22
CA CYS A 17 8.33 -5.12 -9.12
C CYS A 17 8.39 -4.41 -10.48
N HIS A 18 7.84 -3.19 -10.50
CA HIS A 18 7.94 -2.25 -11.61
C HIS A 18 8.30 -0.89 -11.04
N ILE A 19 9.35 -0.26 -11.60
CA ILE A 19 9.80 1.07 -11.21
C ILE A 19 9.73 1.99 -12.43
N ALA A 20 8.89 3.02 -12.33
CA ALA A 20 8.85 4.12 -13.27
C ALA A 20 9.75 5.26 -12.79
N ARG A 21 10.54 5.79 -13.70
CA ARG A 21 11.44 6.93 -13.44
C ARG A 21 10.98 8.14 -14.27
N PRO A 22 10.92 9.34 -13.68
CA PRO A 22 10.52 10.54 -14.43
C PRO A 22 11.53 10.81 -15.54
N SER A 23 11.06 11.40 -16.65
CA SER A 23 11.91 11.80 -17.77
C SER A 23 12.53 13.18 -17.50
N GLY A 24 13.82 13.35 -17.83
CA GLY A 24 14.52 14.62 -17.71
C GLY A 24 15.18 14.87 -16.35
N ASP A 25 15.80 16.03 -16.23
CA ASP A 25 16.46 16.50 -15.00
C ASP A 25 15.38 17.06 -14.06
N VAL A 26 14.84 16.21 -13.20
CA VAL A 26 13.78 16.57 -12.24
C VAL A 26 14.43 16.59 -10.86
N ASP A 27 14.13 17.63 -10.08
CA ASP A 27 14.56 17.70 -8.67
C ASP A 27 14.14 16.44 -7.92
N PRO A 28 15.06 15.77 -7.19
CA PRO A 28 14.75 14.56 -6.46
C PRO A 28 13.76 14.88 -5.34
N GLY A 29 12.48 14.59 -5.60
CA GLY A 29 11.43 14.57 -4.60
C GLY A 29 11.32 13.19 -3.93
N PRO A 30 10.28 12.96 -3.11
CA PRO A 30 10.01 11.65 -2.56
C PRO A 30 9.60 10.67 -3.67
N ALA A 31 10.00 9.40 -3.52
CA ALA A 31 9.50 8.32 -4.36
C ALA A 31 8.11 7.86 -3.86
N VAL A 32 7.29 7.36 -4.76
CA VAL A 32 5.98 6.78 -4.44
C VAL A 32 6.06 5.26 -4.49
N ILE A 33 5.56 4.55 -3.47
CA ILE A 33 5.37 3.10 -3.50
C ILE A 33 3.89 2.80 -3.39
N LEU A 34 3.33 2.05 -4.34
CA LEU A 34 1.94 1.62 -4.35
C LEU A 34 1.80 0.13 -4.05
N CYS A 35 1.09 -0.18 -2.96
CA CYS A 35 0.84 -1.52 -2.44
C CYS A 35 -0.54 -2.03 -2.87
N HIS A 36 -0.61 -3.25 -3.40
CA HIS A 36 -1.89 -3.91 -3.69
C HIS A 36 -2.55 -4.45 -2.41
N GLY A 37 -3.86 -4.69 -2.46
CA GLY A 37 -4.62 -5.34 -1.40
C GLY A 37 -4.50 -6.87 -1.41
N PHE A 38 -5.07 -7.52 -0.39
CA PHE A 38 -5.19 -8.97 -0.38
C PHE A 38 -6.17 -9.40 -1.50
N PRO A 39 -5.79 -10.38 -2.33
CA PRO A 39 -6.62 -10.81 -3.44
C PRO A 39 -7.91 -11.49 -2.96
N ILE A 40 -9.00 -11.32 -3.70
CA ILE A 40 -10.31 -11.90 -3.37
C ILE A 40 -10.52 -13.24 -4.11
N ALA A 41 -9.89 -13.41 -5.26
CA ALA A 41 -9.99 -14.60 -6.09
C ALA A 41 -8.62 -15.01 -6.65
N SER A 42 -8.50 -16.26 -7.11
CA SER A 42 -7.25 -16.81 -7.64
C SER A 42 -6.69 -16.02 -8.84
N LEU A 43 -7.56 -15.49 -9.70
CA LEU A 43 -7.13 -14.59 -10.78
C LEU A 43 -6.58 -13.26 -10.25
N ASP A 44 -7.11 -12.76 -9.14
CA ASP A 44 -6.62 -11.56 -8.49
C ASP A 44 -5.26 -11.81 -7.82
N ALA A 45 -5.05 -13.01 -7.25
CA ALA A 45 -3.75 -13.39 -6.67
C ALA A 45 -2.64 -13.44 -7.73
N GLN A 46 -2.94 -14.02 -8.89
CA GLN A 46 -2.00 -14.09 -10.03
C GLN A 46 -1.73 -12.72 -10.65
N ARG A 47 -2.65 -11.77 -10.54
CA ARG A 47 -2.58 -10.44 -11.13
C ARG A 47 -2.61 -9.31 -10.09
N ALA A 48 -2.23 -9.60 -8.86
CA ALA A 48 -2.46 -8.70 -7.72
C ALA A 48 -2.02 -7.25 -7.97
N ALA A 49 -0.93 -7.04 -8.69
CA ALA A 49 -0.48 -5.71 -9.12
C ALA A 49 -0.50 -5.51 -10.64
N GLY A 50 -1.14 -6.39 -11.41
CA GLY A 50 -1.08 -6.38 -12.88
C GLY A 50 -1.60 -5.12 -13.57
N THR A 51 -2.43 -4.32 -12.89
CA THR A 51 -2.93 -3.03 -13.40
C THR A 51 -2.25 -1.82 -12.74
N PHE A 52 -1.37 -2.04 -11.77
CA PHE A 52 -0.68 -0.96 -11.08
C PHE A 52 0.51 -0.37 -11.85
N PRO A 53 1.24 -1.11 -12.72
CA PRO A 53 2.30 -0.52 -13.53
C PRO A 53 1.84 0.69 -14.34
N GLU A 54 0.65 0.64 -14.95
CA GLU A 54 0.09 1.77 -15.72
C GLU A 54 -0.18 3.00 -14.82
N LEU A 55 -0.68 2.77 -13.60
CA LEU A 55 -0.89 3.85 -12.64
C LEU A 55 0.45 4.41 -12.13
N ILE A 56 1.44 3.56 -11.91
CA ILE A 56 2.79 3.96 -11.51
C ILE A 56 3.46 4.79 -12.62
N ASP A 57 3.36 4.37 -13.88
CA ASP A 57 3.86 5.13 -15.03
C ASP A 57 3.17 6.50 -15.13
N ARG A 58 1.87 6.53 -14.86
CA ARG A 58 1.09 7.77 -14.83
C ARG A 58 1.53 8.69 -13.70
N ILE A 59 1.69 8.17 -12.47
CA ILE A 59 2.19 8.93 -11.32
C ILE A 59 3.58 9.50 -11.63
N SER A 60 4.49 8.67 -12.14
CA SER A 60 5.85 9.11 -12.47
C SER A 60 5.85 10.24 -13.49
N ARG A 61 5.03 10.12 -14.53
CA ARG A 61 4.93 11.14 -15.61
C ARG A 61 4.25 12.42 -15.16
N GLU A 62 3.11 12.34 -14.44
CA GLU A 62 2.28 13.50 -14.11
C GLU A 62 2.73 14.21 -12.84
N VAL A 63 3.22 13.47 -11.84
CA VAL A 63 3.75 14.03 -10.59
C VAL A 63 5.25 14.33 -10.69
N GLY A 64 5.97 13.70 -11.63
CA GLY A 64 7.40 13.94 -11.85
C GLY A 64 8.29 13.35 -10.74
N CYS A 65 7.98 12.16 -10.25
CA CYS A 65 8.76 11.47 -9.22
C CYS A 65 9.01 10.01 -9.59
N ALA A 66 10.00 9.38 -8.98
CA ALA A 66 10.15 7.94 -9.07
C ALA A 66 8.95 7.26 -8.42
N ALA A 67 8.42 6.21 -9.06
CA ALA A 67 7.28 5.48 -8.53
C ALA A 67 7.47 3.97 -8.70
N MET A 68 7.06 3.19 -7.71
CA MET A 68 7.22 1.74 -7.67
C MET A 68 5.93 1.05 -7.29
N THR A 69 5.65 -0.09 -7.89
CA THR A 69 4.72 -1.09 -7.38
C THR A 69 5.39 -2.46 -7.38
N PHE A 70 4.90 -3.38 -6.56
CA PHE A 70 5.44 -4.72 -6.47
C PHE A 70 4.37 -5.72 -6.07
N ASN A 71 4.62 -6.99 -6.32
CA ASN A 71 3.80 -8.06 -5.79
C ASN A 71 4.36 -8.48 -4.43
N PHE A 72 3.53 -8.44 -3.39
CA PHE A 72 3.86 -9.03 -2.10
C PHE A 72 4.11 -10.55 -2.23
N ARG A 73 4.88 -11.13 -1.31
CA ARG A 73 5.08 -12.59 -1.26
C ARG A 73 3.75 -13.34 -1.34
N GLY A 74 3.75 -14.47 -2.04
CA GLY A 74 2.55 -15.28 -2.29
C GLY A 74 1.63 -14.72 -3.37
N CYS A 75 1.96 -13.60 -4.01
CA CYS A 75 1.14 -13.00 -5.06
C CYS A 75 1.90 -12.78 -6.36
N GLY A 76 1.18 -12.89 -7.48
CA GLY A 76 1.72 -12.67 -8.81
C GLY A 76 2.95 -13.54 -9.10
N GLU A 77 4.04 -12.90 -9.52
CA GLU A 77 5.31 -13.57 -9.82
C GLU A 77 6.29 -13.55 -8.64
N SER A 78 5.86 -13.10 -7.46
CA SER A 78 6.67 -13.07 -6.25
C SER A 78 6.69 -14.41 -5.54
N GLU A 79 7.86 -14.79 -5.03
CA GLU A 79 8.04 -16.01 -4.25
C GLU A 79 7.39 -15.94 -2.86
N GLY A 80 7.29 -17.10 -2.20
CA GLY A 80 6.88 -17.25 -0.80
C GLY A 80 5.40 -17.47 -0.60
N ASP A 81 4.97 -17.36 0.65
CA ASP A 81 3.59 -17.56 1.10
C ASP A 81 3.14 -16.38 1.94
N PHE A 82 1.86 -16.06 1.89
CA PHE A 82 1.28 -14.95 2.64
C PHE A 82 1.44 -15.10 4.14
N SER A 83 2.01 -14.08 4.78
CA SER A 83 1.81 -13.74 6.19
C SER A 83 1.76 -12.23 6.33
N LEU A 84 1.05 -11.73 7.33
CA LEU A 84 0.93 -10.28 7.51
C LEU A 84 2.28 -9.66 7.89
N GLN A 85 3.05 -10.34 8.75
CA GLN A 85 4.43 -9.95 9.06
C GLN A 85 5.30 -9.96 7.81
N GLY A 86 5.17 -10.99 6.97
CA GLY A 86 5.90 -11.09 5.72
C GLY A 86 5.62 -9.91 4.78
N TRP A 87 4.37 -9.49 4.65
CA TRP A 87 4.01 -8.33 3.84
C TRP A 87 4.54 -7.01 4.41
N VAL A 88 4.54 -6.87 5.74
CA VAL A 88 5.20 -5.72 6.40
C VAL A 88 6.69 -5.68 6.08
N ASP A 89 7.36 -6.83 6.14
CA ASP A 89 8.80 -6.93 5.84
C ASP A 89 9.07 -6.67 4.36
N ASP A 90 8.21 -7.16 3.46
CA ASP A 90 8.31 -6.89 2.01
C ASP A 90 8.24 -5.40 1.71
N LEU A 91 7.30 -4.69 2.34
CA LEU A 91 7.17 -3.24 2.16
C LEU A 91 8.38 -2.48 2.71
N ARG A 92 8.95 -2.88 3.86
CA ARG A 92 10.18 -2.29 4.38
C ARG A 92 11.37 -2.49 3.45
N ASN A 93 11.48 -3.68 2.86
CA ASN A 93 12.51 -3.97 1.87
C ASN A 93 12.28 -3.23 0.55
N ALA A 94 11.02 -3.07 0.11
CA ALA A 94 10.67 -2.25 -1.05
C ALA A 94 11.04 -0.77 -0.84
N ILE A 95 10.84 -0.20 0.36
CA ILE A 95 11.29 1.14 0.72
C ILE A 95 12.82 1.24 0.57
N SER A 96 13.55 0.28 1.12
CA SER A 96 15.02 0.29 1.02
C SER A 96 15.49 0.13 -0.42
N HIS A 97 14.82 -0.69 -1.22
CA HIS A 97 15.14 -0.90 -2.62
C HIS A 97 14.91 0.37 -3.46
N VAL A 98 13.74 1.01 -3.36
CA VAL A 98 13.47 2.23 -4.14
C VAL A 98 14.41 3.38 -3.77
N LEU A 99 14.78 3.49 -2.51
CA LEU A 99 15.76 4.48 -2.05
C LEU A 99 17.14 4.26 -2.65
N ALA A 100 17.57 3.01 -2.76
CA ALA A 100 18.86 2.66 -3.38
C ALA A 100 18.86 2.88 -4.90
N GLU A 101 17.73 2.54 -5.58
CA GLU A 101 17.64 2.58 -7.04
C GLU A 101 17.38 3.98 -7.62
N THR A 102 16.78 4.89 -6.85
CA THR A 102 16.31 6.18 -7.38
C THR A 102 16.81 7.39 -6.58
N SER A 103 17.47 7.17 -5.44
CA SER A 103 18.03 8.23 -4.58
C SER A 103 17.07 9.38 -4.27
N PRO A 104 15.82 9.13 -3.88
CA PRO A 104 14.83 10.17 -3.58
C PRO A 104 15.08 10.78 -2.20
N THR A 105 14.42 11.91 -1.91
CA THR A 105 14.50 12.57 -0.60
C THR A 105 13.75 11.86 0.53
N GLY A 106 12.87 10.92 0.19
CA GLY A 106 12.04 10.14 1.09
C GLY A 106 11.05 9.29 0.32
N VAL A 107 10.05 8.74 0.99
CA VAL A 107 9.04 7.87 0.38
C VAL A 107 7.63 8.31 0.77
N ILE A 108 6.71 8.27 -0.19
CA ILE A 108 5.25 8.33 0.03
C ILE A 108 4.70 6.93 -0.18
N LEU A 109 3.98 6.40 0.80
CA LEU A 109 3.32 5.11 0.67
C LEU A 109 1.88 5.27 0.21
N LEU A 110 1.50 4.55 -0.82
CA LEU A 110 0.13 4.37 -1.25
C LEU A 110 -0.27 2.92 -1.07
N GLY A 111 -1.55 2.67 -0.77
CA GLY A 111 -2.01 1.29 -0.70
C GLY A 111 -3.52 1.14 -0.83
N THR A 112 -3.93 0.00 -1.38
CA THR A 112 -5.34 -0.36 -1.52
C THR A 112 -5.71 -1.46 -0.52
N ASN A 113 -6.88 -1.38 0.11
CA ASN A 113 -7.39 -2.38 1.05
C ASN A 113 -6.33 -2.77 2.10
N THR A 114 -6.01 -4.07 2.24
CA THR A 114 -4.96 -4.60 3.13
C THR A 114 -3.60 -3.93 2.89
N GLY A 115 -3.23 -3.65 1.63
CA GLY A 115 -1.99 -2.93 1.31
C GLY A 115 -1.97 -1.52 1.89
N GLY A 116 -3.10 -0.82 1.92
CA GLY A 116 -3.25 0.46 2.60
C GLY A 116 -3.09 0.35 4.12
N SER A 117 -3.70 -0.68 4.71
CA SER A 117 -3.60 -0.95 6.15
C SER A 117 -2.18 -1.32 6.58
N ILE A 118 -1.43 -2.05 5.75
CA ILE A 118 -0.01 -2.34 5.97
C ILE A 118 0.83 -1.08 5.76
N ALA A 119 0.52 -0.28 4.74
CA ALA A 119 1.24 0.95 4.45
C ALA A 119 1.24 1.90 5.66
N ILE A 120 0.10 2.11 6.32
CA ILE A 120 0.04 2.97 7.52
C ILE A 120 0.76 2.34 8.72
N CYS A 121 0.74 1.00 8.86
CA CYS A 121 1.48 0.32 9.91
C CYS A 121 3.00 0.48 9.74
N VAL A 122 3.50 0.37 8.50
CA VAL A 122 4.92 0.58 8.21
C VAL A 122 5.29 2.05 8.31
N ALA A 123 4.48 2.95 7.73
CA ALA A 123 4.72 4.39 7.76
C ALA A 123 4.85 4.94 9.19
N ALA A 124 4.05 4.43 10.13
CA ALA A 124 4.09 4.88 11.53
C ALA A 124 5.46 4.67 12.19
N ASP A 125 6.16 3.61 11.81
CA ASP A 125 7.41 3.17 12.44
C ASP A 125 8.66 3.46 11.58
N ASP A 126 8.48 3.95 10.33
CA ASP A 126 9.59 4.24 9.42
C ASP A 126 9.70 5.77 9.17
N PRO A 127 10.77 6.42 9.65
CA PRO A 127 10.95 7.85 9.46
C PRO A 127 11.26 8.27 8.01
N ARG A 128 11.61 7.31 7.14
CA ARG A 128 11.84 7.56 5.71
C ARG A 128 10.54 7.82 4.95
N VAL A 129 9.39 7.46 5.56
CA VAL A 129 8.07 7.68 4.97
C VAL A 129 7.55 9.05 5.39
N SER A 130 7.40 9.95 4.43
CA SER A 130 6.99 11.34 4.64
C SER A 130 5.47 11.56 4.58
N ALA A 131 4.74 10.74 3.83
CA ALA A 131 3.28 10.83 3.69
C ALA A 131 2.67 9.46 3.33
N ALA A 132 1.36 9.29 3.52
CA ALA A 132 0.65 8.07 3.14
C ALA A 132 -0.73 8.36 2.54
N GLY A 133 -1.13 7.57 1.52
CA GLY A 133 -2.43 7.61 0.87
C GLY A 133 -3.10 6.23 0.84
N LEU A 134 -4.28 6.09 1.42
CA LEU A 134 -4.96 4.82 1.64
C LEU A 134 -6.29 4.79 0.88
N LEU A 135 -6.48 3.78 0.04
CA LEU A 135 -7.68 3.56 -0.76
C LEU A 135 -8.46 2.37 -0.22
N SER A 136 -9.66 2.59 0.26
CA SER A 136 -10.52 1.57 0.90
C SER A 136 -9.77 0.73 1.95
N PRO A 137 -9.04 1.37 2.91
CA PRO A 137 -8.25 0.65 3.90
C PRO A 137 -9.15 -0.02 4.94
N ARG A 138 -8.67 -1.14 5.52
CA ARG A 138 -9.27 -1.78 6.69
C ARG A 138 -8.75 -1.12 7.98
N ALA A 139 -9.61 -1.00 8.99
CA ALA A 139 -9.25 -0.46 10.31
C ALA A 139 -8.46 -1.46 11.16
N ASP A 140 -8.69 -2.77 10.94
CA ASP A 140 -8.06 -3.88 11.64
C ASP A 140 -8.06 -5.17 10.82
N PHE A 141 -7.62 -6.27 11.44
CA PHE A 141 -7.61 -7.63 10.89
C PHE A 141 -8.29 -8.61 11.86
N ASP A 142 -9.21 -8.13 12.68
CA ASP A 142 -9.83 -8.93 13.75
C ASP A 142 -10.68 -10.06 13.18
N ASP A 143 -11.37 -9.87 12.07
CA ASP A 143 -12.13 -10.92 11.36
C ASP A 143 -11.23 -12.10 10.92
N TRP A 144 -9.98 -11.83 10.50
CA TRP A 144 -9.00 -12.87 10.17
C TRP A 144 -8.48 -13.57 11.43
N ALA A 145 -8.28 -12.80 12.50
CA ALA A 145 -7.83 -13.34 13.79
C ALA A 145 -8.88 -14.19 14.49
N ASP A 146 -10.15 -13.87 14.31
CA ASP A 146 -11.28 -14.59 14.91
C ASP A 146 -11.64 -15.85 14.13
N HIS A 147 -11.35 -15.90 12.82
CA HIS A 147 -11.63 -17.03 11.94
C HIS A 147 -10.37 -17.52 11.19
N PRO A 148 -9.24 -17.81 11.86
CA PRO A 148 -7.95 -18.00 11.21
C PRO A 148 -7.90 -19.23 10.29
N ARG A 149 -8.61 -20.31 10.62
CA ARG A 149 -8.69 -21.49 9.74
C ARG A 149 -9.44 -21.20 8.46
N ARG A 150 -10.58 -20.51 8.55
CA ARG A 150 -11.35 -20.11 7.38
C ARG A 150 -10.53 -19.19 6.47
N PHE A 151 -9.78 -18.27 7.08
CA PHE A 151 -8.93 -17.38 6.31
C PHE A 151 -7.74 -18.12 5.68
N LEU A 152 -7.13 -19.07 6.39
CA LEU A 152 -6.06 -19.92 5.85
C LEU A 152 -6.53 -20.74 4.65
N ASP A 153 -7.71 -21.36 4.75
CA ASP A 153 -8.29 -22.13 3.65
C ASP A 153 -8.53 -21.22 2.44
N HIS A 154 -9.12 -20.05 2.66
CA HIS A 154 -9.30 -19.05 1.62
C HIS A 154 -7.96 -18.62 0.98
N ALA A 155 -6.93 -18.32 1.77
CA ALA A 155 -5.61 -17.92 1.28
C ALA A 155 -4.95 -19.02 0.42
N ARG A 156 -5.19 -20.31 0.75
CA ARG A 156 -4.77 -21.45 -0.07
C ARG A 156 -5.57 -21.59 -1.36
N ASP A 157 -6.88 -21.47 -1.27
CA ASP A 157 -7.78 -21.60 -2.42
C ASP A 157 -7.49 -20.54 -3.50
N ILE A 158 -7.15 -19.32 -3.09
CA ILE A 158 -6.79 -18.24 -4.01
C ILE A 158 -5.32 -18.28 -4.45
N GLY A 159 -4.50 -19.13 -3.86
CA GLY A 159 -3.09 -19.26 -4.20
C GLY A 159 -2.19 -18.17 -3.60
N ALA A 160 -2.56 -17.56 -2.50
CA ALA A 160 -1.67 -16.67 -1.72
C ALA A 160 -0.78 -17.47 -0.74
N ILE A 161 -1.13 -18.71 -0.47
CA ILE A 161 -0.33 -19.71 0.26
C ILE A 161 -0.24 -20.96 -0.61
N HIS A 162 0.97 -21.32 -1.02
CA HIS A 162 1.25 -22.44 -1.93
C HIS A 162 1.71 -23.69 -1.19
N ARG A 163 2.48 -23.54 -0.12
CA ARG A 163 3.04 -24.65 0.61
C ARG A 163 2.03 -25.26 1.57
N ARG A 164 1.95 -26.59 1.57
CA ARG A 164 1.01 -27.33 2.45
C ARG A 164 1.40 -27.25 3.94
N ASP A 165 2.68 -27.11 4.24
CA ASP A 165 3.25 -27.02 5.57
C ASP A 165 3.32 -25.57 6.10
N PHE A 166 2.84 -24.59 5.33
CA PHE A 166 2.76 -23.20 5.76
C PHE A 166 1.32 -22.84 6.20
N PRO A 167 1.16 -22.05 7.28
CA PRO A 167 2.20 -21.60 8.22
C PRO A 167 2.66 -22.73 9.15
N PRO A 168 3.92 -22.70 9.65
CA PRO A 168 4.43 -23.71 10.57
C PRO A 168 3.66 -23.74 11.90
N SER A 169 3.09 -22.64 12.30
CA SER A 169 2.17 -22.50 13.44
C SER A 169 1.01 -21.59 13.08
N VAL A 170 -0.21 -22.11 13.03
CA VAL A 170 -1.42 -21.32 12.79
C VAL A 170 -1.65 -20.33 13.95
N GLU A 171 -1.28 -20.69 15.17
CA GLU A 171 -1.45 -19.82 16.33
C GLU A 171 -0.53 -18.58 16.25
N GLU A 172 0.74 -18.76 15.91
CA GLU A 172 1.68 -17.64 15.73
C GLU A 172 1.27 -16.75 14.55
N TRP A 173 0.89 -17.36 13.44
CA TRP A 173 0.38 -16.66 12.27
C TRP A 173 -0.87 -15.84 12.59
N THR A 174 -1.79 -16.37 13.41
CA THR A 174 -2.98 -15.66 13.89
C THR A 174 -2.63 -14.44 14.76
N ARG A 175 -1.59 -14.55 15.60
CA ARG A 175 -1.13 -13.42 16.44
C ARG A 175 -0.68 -12.22 15.62
N GLU A 176 -0.20 -12.41 14.40
CA GLU A 176 0.17 -11.33 13.51
C GLU A 176 -1.03 -10.41 13.22
N PHE A 177 -2.23 -10.95 13.00
CA PHE A 177 -3.44 -10.18 12.72
C PHE A 177 -3.86 -9.28 13.89
N ARG A 178 -3.59 -9.70 15.13
CA ARG A 178 -3.85 -8.90 16.32
C ARG A 178 -2.72 -7.92 16.64
N ARG A 179 -1.52 -8.17 16.15
CA ARG A 179 -0.33 -7.34 16.37
C ARG A 179 -0.38 -6.06 15.55
N PHE A 180 -0.78 -6.14 14.29
CA PHE A 180 -0.83 -4.98 13.41
C PHE A 180 -2.16 -4.26 13.56
N ARG A 181 -2.09 -2.99 13.96
CA ARG A 181 -3.25 -2.17 14.31
C ARG A 181 -3.24 -0.86 13.51
N PRO A 182 -3.87 -0.85 12.30
CA PRO A 182 -3.87 0.33 11.43
C PRO A 182 -4.36 1.60 12.12
N VAL A 183 -5.43 1.54 12.91
CA VAL A 183 -5.97 2.71 13.65
C VAL A 183 -4.95 3.27 14.65
N ALA A 184 -4.28 2.39 15.43
CA ALA A 184 -3.24 2.83 16.36
C ALA A 184 -2.02 3.39 15.62
N SER A 185 -1.71 2.84 14.45
CA SER A 185 -0.63 3.30 13.58
C SER A 185 -0.95 4.66 12.97
N ALA A 186 -2.19 4.90 12.52
CA ALA A 186 -2.61 6.21 12.05
C ALA A 186 -2.40 7.30 13.11
N ARG A 187 -2.71 7.02 14.39
CA ARG A 187 -2.45 7.95 15.49
C ARG A 187 -0.95 8.26 15.66
N ARG A 188 -0.08 7.24 15.56
CA ARG A 188 1.39 7.43 15.67
C ARG A 188 1.98 8.11 14.46
N PHE A 189 1.34 7.97 13.30
CA PHE A 189 1.79 8.60 12.06
C PHE A 189 1.61 10.12 12.06
N ALA A 190 0.63 10.65 12.79
CA ALA A 190 0.42 12.09 12.94
C ALA A 190 1.70 12.80 13.46
N PRO A 191 1.99 14.02 13.01
CA PRO A 191 1.19 14.87 12.11
C PRO A 191 1.54 14.72 10.61
N ARG A 192 2.30 13.67 10.21
CA ARG A 192 2.68 13.48 8.79
C ARG A 192 1.43 13.37 7.91
N PRO A 193 1.43 13.93 6.69
CA PRO A 193 0.26 13.95 5.81
C PRO A 193 -0.32 12.56 5.55
N LEU A 194 -1.63 12.41 5.77
CA LEU A 194 -2.40 11.21 5.52
C LEU A 194 -3.64 11.54 4.70
N LEU A 195 -3.80 10.88 3.54
CA LEU A 195 -5.04 10.87 2.77
C LEU A 195 -5.73 9.52 2.94
N VAL A 196 -7.02 9.53 3.26
CA VAL A 196 -7.86 8.33 3.28
C VAL A 196 -8.99 8.52 2.28
N MET A 197 -9.12 7.59 1.34
CA MET A 197 -10.17 7.60 0.31
C MET A 197 -11.04 6.35 0.45
N HIS A 198 -12.37 6.50 0.32
CA HIS A 198 -13.30 5.38 0.43
C HIS A 198 -14.53 5.56 -0.46
N GLY A 199 -15.00 4.46 -1.05
CA GLY A 199 -16.27 4.44 -1.75
C GLY A 199 -17.43 4.28 -0.76
N GLU A 200 -18.51 5.05 -0.92
CA GLU A 200 -19.65 4.98 0.00
C GLU A 200 -20.45 3.69 -0.17
N GLU A 201 -20.36 3.04 -1.35
CA GLU A 201 -20.99 1.76 -1.68
C GLU A 201 -19.99 0.58 -1.63
N ASP A 202 -18.93 0.69 -0.82
CA ASP A 202 -17.98 -0.39 -0.61
C ASP A 202 -18.64 -1.51 0.22
N ASP A 203 -18.89 -2.65 -0.44
CA ASP A 203 -19.50 -3.85 0.14
C ASP A 203 -18.49 -4.81 0.79
N SER A 204 -17.21 -4.53 0.64
CA SER A 204 -16.10 -5.37 1.11
C SER A 204 -15.46 -4.84 2.38
N VAL A 205 -15.30 -3.52 2.48
CA VAL A 205 -14.77 -2.82 3.65
C VAL A 205 -15.70 -1.66 3.99
N PRO A 206 -16.24 -1.60 5.21
CA PRO A 206 -17.19 -0.55 5.58
C PRO A 206 -16.51 0.82 5.64
N VAL A 207 -17.21 1.86 5.19
CA VAL A 207 -16.72 3.26 5.23
C VAL A 207 -16.38 3.74 6.66
N SER A 208 -16.93 3.07 7.68
CA SER A 208 -16.58 3.30 9.09
C SER A 208 -15.08 3.09 9.38
N ASP A 209 -14.42 2.20 8.64
CA ASP A 209 -12.99 1.92 8.80
C ASP A 209 -12.15 3.13 8.40
N ALA A 210 -12.47 3.76 7.27
CA ALA A 210 -11.84 5.00 6.86
C ALA A 210 -12.04 6.12 7.91
N ARG A 211 -13.25 6.25 8.46
CA ARG A 211 -13.55 7.23 9.50
C ARG A 211 -12.77 6.98 10.80
N GLN A 212 -12.58 5.71 11.20
CA GLN A 212 -11.77 5.36 12.36
C GLN A 212 -10.31 5.77 12.19
N LEU A 213 -9.72 5.53 11.01
CA LEU A 213 -8.35 5.92 10.69
C LEU A 213 -8.16 7.44 10.73
N VAL A 214 -9.07 8.18 10.09
CA VAL A 214 -9.05 9.66 10.06
C VAL A 214 -9.19 10.24 11.46
N ASN A 215 -10.16 9.75 12.25
CA ASN A 215 -10.38 10.20 13.63
C ASN A 215 -9.16 9.90 14.52
N ALA A 216 -8.52 8.75 14.34
CA ALA A 216 -7.34 8.38 15.11
C ALA A 216 -6.13 9.26 14.77
N HIS A 217 -5.96 9.63 13.51
CA HIS A 217 -4.89 10.51 13.04
C HIS A 217 -5.13 11.97 13.50
N GLY A 218 -6.36 12.44 13.44
CA GLY A 218 -6.77 13.77 13.91
C GLY A 218 -6.55 14.92 12.92
N ASN A 219 -5.75 14.74 11.87
CA ASN A 219 -5.47 15.73 10.81
C ASN A 219 -5.36 15.11 9.42
N ALA A 220 -5.97 13.94 9.21
CA ALA A 220 -6.00 13.30 7.89
C ALA A 220 -7.05 13.94 6.98
N GLU A 221 -6.74 13.98 5.69
CA GLU A 221 -7.71 14.30 4.64
C GLU A 221 -8.61 13.06 4.39
N LEU A 222 -9.93 13.24 4.36
CA LEU A 222 -10.90 12.20 4.01
C LEU A 222 -11.61 12.56 2.70
N SER A 223 -11.56 11.66 1.72
CA SER A 223 -12.34 11.78 0.49
C SER A 223 -13.28 10.59 0.33
N LEU A 224 -14.59 10.86 0.36
CA LEU A 224 -15.63 9.87 0.12
C LEU A 224 -16.19 10.01 -1.30
N PHE A 225 -16.47 8.90 -1.93
CA PHE A 225 -16.95 8.85 -3.33
C PHE A 225 -18.32 8.20 -3.37
N GLU A 226 -19.34 9.04 -3.54
CA GLU A 226 -20.72 8.60 -3.75
C GLU A 226 -20.82 7.76 -5.02
N GLY A 227 -21.54 6.63 -4.93
CA GLY A 227 -21.73 5.67 -6.01
C GLY A 227 -20.49 4.82 -6.33
N ALA A 228 -19.39 4.97 -5.58
CA ALA A 228 -18.19 4.16 -5.78
C ALA A 228 -18.15 2.98 -4.79
N GLY A 229 -17.78 1.80 -5.32
CA GLY A 229 -17.52 0.61 -4.53
C GLY A 229 -16.06 0.46 -4.13
N HIS A 230 -15.66 -0.79 -3.80
CA HIS A 230 -14.34 -1.13 -3.25
C HIS A 230 -13.13 -0.77 -4.13
N ARG A 231 -13.29 -0.81 -5.46
CA ARG A 231 -12.16 -0.72 -6.40
C ARG A 231 -11.86 0.73 -6.84
N LEU A 232 -11.57 1.62 -5.90
CA LEU A 232 -11.34 3.06 -6.15
C LEU A 232 -10.22 3.35 -7.17
N ARG A 233 -9.24 2.48 -7.34
CA ARG A 233 -8.19 2.67 -8.36
C ARG A 233 -8.72 2.71 -9.79
N HIS A 234 -9.94 2.25 -10.02
CA HIS A 234 -10.63 2.31 -11.32
C HIS A 234 -11.63 3.48 -11.43
N ASP A 235 -11.86 4.21 -10.35
CA ASP A 235 -12.67 5.42 -10.37
C ASP A 235 -11.80 6.63 -10.79
N PRO A 236 -12.08 7.26 -11.94
CA PRO A 236 -11.27 8.39 -12.42
C PRO A 236 -11.27 9.59 -11.45
N ARG A 237 -12.34 9.76 -10.65
CA ARG A 237 -12.43 10.81 -9.64
C ARG A 237 -11.42 10.56 -8.52
N ALA A 238 -11.35 9.31 -8.04
CA ALA A 238 -10.41 8.91 -7.00
C ALA A 238 -8.95 9.03 -7.48
N VAL A 239 -8.67 8.63 -8.71
CA VAL A 239 -7.33 8.80 -9.31
C VAL A 239 -6.97 10.27 -9.44
N ALA A 240 -7.90 11.15 -9.85
CA ALA A 240 -7.64 12.58 -9.95
C ALA A 240 -7.35 13.22 -8.58
N VAL A 241 -8.11 12.86 -7.53
CA VAL A 241 -7.86 13.30 -6.15
C VAL A 241 -6.49 12.84 -5.67
N LEU A 242 -6.13 11.57 -5.91
CA LEU A 242 -4.84 11.01 -5.54
C LEU A 242 -3.67 11.75 -6.19
N LEU A 243 -3.74 11.98 -7.51
CA LEU A 243 -2.68 12.68 -8.25
C LEU A 243 -2.54 14.14 -7.79
N GLY A 244 -3.64 14.85 -7.61
CA GLY A 244 -3.62 16.21 -7.07
C GLY A 244 -3.06 16.30 -5.66
N TRP A 245 -3.35 15.30 -4.80
CA TRP A 245 -2.78 15.23 -3.46
C TRP A 245 -1.26 14.96 -3.51
N LEU A 246 -0.82 14.02 -4.34
CA LEU A 246 0.61 13.73 -4.52
C LEU A 246 1.39 14.95 -5.01
N ASP A 247 0.85 15.69 -5.96
CA ASP A 247 1.46 16.92 -6.48
C ASP A 247 1.62 17.98 -5.39
N ARG A 248 0.59 18.21 -4.55
CA ARG A 248 0.67 19.12 -3.40
C ARG A 248 1.74 18.69 -2.40
N ILE A 249 1.77 17.39 -2.01
CA ILE A 249 2.75 16.88 -1.05
C ILE A 249 4.18 17.03 -1.58
N ARG A 250 4.40 16.72 -2.86
CA ARG A 250 5.70 16.88 -3.49
C ARG A 250 6.14 18.34 -3.50
N SER A 251 5.26 19.25 -3.90
CA SER A 251 5.57 20.69 -3.99
C SER A 251 5.99 21.29 -2.64
N VAL A 252 5.33 20.90 -1.55
CA VAL A 252 5.70 21.34 -0.18
C VAL A 252 7.05 20.77 0.24
N GLN A 253 7.36 19.54 -0.13
CA GLN A 253 8.62 18.89 0.28
C GLN A 253 9.82 19.33 -0.56
N THR A 254 9.62 19.74 -1.81
CA THR A 254 10.70 20.27 -2.67
C THR A 254 10.94 21.76 -2.43
N HIS A 255 9.96 22.51 -1.92
CA HIS A 255 10.07 23.96 -1.68
C HIS A 255 9.63 24.36 -0.26
N PRO A 256 10.35 23.94 0.79
CA PRO A 256 9.93 24.15 2.19
C PRO A 256 9.91 25.62 2.63
N SER A 257 10.24 26.59 1.78
CA SER A 257 10.42 28.00 2.16
C SER A 257 9.34 28.96 1.62
N ALA A 258 8.26 28.47 0.99
CA ALA A 258 7.29 29.35 0.31
C ALA A 258 6.06 29.75 1.16
N GLU A 259 5.87 29.24 2.36
CA GLU A 259 4.67 29.53 3.18
C GLU A 259 4.95 30.26 4.52
N LEU A 260 6.03 31.04 4.63
CA LEU A 260 6.27 31.92 5.77
C LEU A 260 6.64 33.33 5.31
N VAL A 261 5.74 34.02 4.62
CA VAL A 261 5.70 35.50 4.54
C VAL A 261 4.25 35.97 4.59
#